data_b495eabb838036f711bf0f94a0b36a31
#
_entry.id   b495eabb838036f711bf0f94a0b36a31
#
_cell.length_a   1.000
_cell.length_b   1.000
_cell.length_c   1.000
_cell.angle_alpha   90.00
_cell.angle_beta   90.00
_cell.angle_gamma   90.00
#
_symmetry.space_group_name_H-M   'P 1'
#
loop_
_entity.id
_entity.type
_entity.pdbx_description
1 polymer ?
#
loop_
_entity_poly.entity_id
_entity_poly.type
_entity_poly.pdbx_seq_one_letter_code
_entity_poly.pdbx_strand_id
1 'polypeptide(L)'
;MSKDNEILEEFTSKEYEHGWSVNYEADEAPIGLTEETIKWISAKKEEPKWLFEWRLKAFKTWKSMEEPKWANVHYPKIDLQSLSYYSAPKKSKSPKSLDEVDPELLDIYKRLGIDLNEQKRLQGIAVDAVLDSVSVATTFKDTLSKLGIIFCSFSEAVKNHPDLVKKYLGSVVPMTDNYYATLNSAVFSDGSFCYIPKGVRCPMELSTYFRINAANTGQFERTLIVAEDDSYCSYLEGCTAPQRDENQLHAAVVEIYAGTNAEVKYSTVQNWFPGNKEGVGGIYNFVTKRGICAGDHSKISWTQVETGSAVTWKYPSCILKGDYSIGEFYSVAVTNNYQQADTGTKMIHIGKNTKSRIVSKGISAGKSQNSYRGQVQVMKRADNARNFSQCDSLLMGDRCGAHTFPYIDINNSSAKVEHEATTSKIGEDQLFYCNQRGIATEDAVALIVNGYAKEVLNQLPMEFAVEAQKLLALTLEGSVG
;
A
#
# COMPACT_ATOMS: atom_id res chain seq x y z
N MET A 1 8.20 9.04 -42.81
CA MET A 1 8.38 8.71 -41.37
C MET A 1 8.45 7.21 -41.29
N SER A 2 9.44 6.65 -40.60
CA SER A 2 9.58 5.19 -40.51
C SER A 2 8.53 4.64 -39.51
N LYS A 3 8.08 3.39 -39.72
CA LYS A 3 7.18 2.69 -38.77
C LYS A 3 7.68 2.72 -37.34
N ASP A 4 8.99 2.87 -37.15
CA ASP A 4 9.61 2.97 -35.82
C ASP A 4 9.31 4.30 -35.13
N ASN A 5 9.15 5.38 -35.91
CA ASN A 5 8.72 6.68 -35.33
C ASN A 5 7.22 6.69 -34.94
N GLU A 6 6.37 5.98 -35.66
CA GLU A 6 4.96 5.82 -35.30
C GLU A 6 4.79 4.98 -34.01
N ILE A 7 5.60 3.93 -33.88
CA ILE A 7 5.64 3.10 -32.66
C ILE A 7 6.21 3.90 -31.48
N LEU A 8 7.24 4.73 -31.69
CA LEU A 8 7.80 5.62 -30.67
C LEU A 8 6.81 6.73 -30.25
N GLU A 9 6.10 7.35 -31.21
CA GLU A 9 5.04 8.31 -30.90
C GLU A 9 3.87 7.66 -30.16
N GLU A 10 3.52 6.42 -30.48
CA GLU A 10 2.49 5.64 -29.79
C GLU A 10 2.92 5.25 -28.35
N PHE A 11 4.21 5.02 -28.12
CA PHE A 11 4.78 4.76 -26.79
C PHE A 11 4.99 6.04 -25.96
N THR A 12 5.41 7.15 -26.59
CA THR A 12 5.68 8.42 -25.90
C THR A 12 4.42 9.25 -25.67
N SER A 13 3.31 8.95 -26.36
CA SER A 13 2.00 9.56 -26.14
C SER A 13 1.11 8.81 -25.13
N LYS A 14 1.57 7.74 -24.51
CA LYS A 14 0.79 7.02 -23.50
C LYS A 14 0.62 7.89 -22.26
N GLU A 15 -0.50 8.58 -22.22
CA GLU A 15 -1.06 9.19 -21.02
C GLU A 15 -1.24 8.12 -19.93
N TYR A 16 -1.20 8.54 -18.67
CA TYR A 16 -1.46 7.66 -17.52
C TYR A 16 -2.70 6.79 -17.78
N GLU A 17 -2.49 5.50 -17.95
CA GLU A 17 -3.46 4.52 -18.47
C GLU A 17 -4.75 4.43 -17.62
N HIS A 18 -4.66 4.81 -16.33
CA HIS A 18 -5.76 4.81 -15.37
C HIS A 18 -6.38 6.20 -15.12
N GLY A 19 -6.06 7.21 -15.94
CA GLY A 19 -6.50 8.60 -15.80
C GLY A 19 -8.01 8.84 -16.03
N TRP A 20 -8.75 7.86 -16.50
CA TRP A 20 -10.19 7.96 -16.78
C TRP A 20 -11.04 7.91 -15.49
N SER A 21 -12.20 8.56 -15.51
CA SER A 21 -13.22 8.48 -14.46
C SER A 21 -14.56 8.01 -15.05
N VAL A 22 -15.38 7.42 -14.20
CA VAL A 22 -16.75 7.00 -14.55
C VAL A 22 -17.75 7.85 -13.81
N ASN A 23 -18.76 8.35 -14.54
CA ASN A 23 -19.86 9.10 -13.95
C ASN A 23 -20.96 8.12 -13.51
N TYR A 24 -21.18 8.00 -12.23
CA TYR A 24 -22.34 7.30 -11.67
C TYR A 24 -23.01 8.16 -10.61
N GLU A 25 -24.29 7.90 -10.36
CA GLU A 25 -25.01 8.52 -9.25
C GLU A 25 -24.46 7.99 -7.92
N ALA A 26 -23.81 8.85 -7.15
CA ALA A 26 -23.22 8.50 -5.87
C ALA A 26 -24.09 8.91 -4.68
N ASP A 27 -24.05 8.10 -3.63
CA ASP A 27 -24.41 8.50 -2.27
C ASP A 27 -23.16 9.06 -1.61
N GLU A 28 -23.18 10.35 -1.28
CA GLU A 28 -22.03 11.04 -0.67
C GLU A 28 -22.38 11.50 0.74
N ALA A 29 -21.39 11.42 1.63
CA ALA A 29 -21.52 12.02 2.95
C ALA A 29 -21.52 13.56 2.86
N PRO A 30 -22.16 14.27 3.80
CA PRO A 30 -22.00 15.71 3.91
C PRO A 30 -20.53 16.11 3.98
N ILE A 31 -20.18 17.21 3.32
CA ILE A 31 -18.83 17.75 3.31
C ILE A 31 -18.43 18.16 4.74
N GLY A 32 -17.20 17.88 5.10
CA GLY A 32 -16.59 18.23 6.36
C GLY A 32 -16.59 17.11 7.41
N LEU A 33 -15.62 17.21 8.29
CA LEU A 33 -15.37 16.21 9.35
C LEU A 33 -16.02 16.63 10.67
N THR A 34 -17.19 16.07 10.95
CA THR A 34 -18.00 16.35 12.14
C THR A 34 -18.50 15.06 12.79
N GLU A 35 -19.06 15.15 14.00
CA GLU A 35 -19.74 14.00 14.63
C GLU A 35 -20.96 13.55 13.81
N GLU A 36 -21.63 14.47 13.10
CA GLU A 36 -22.75 14.16 12.22
C GLU A 36 -22.31 13.37 10.99
N THR A 37 -21.16 13.72 10.39
CA THR A 37 -20.55 12.96 9.31
C THR A 37 -20.25 11.52 9.72
N ILE A 38 -19.70 11.32 10.91
CA ILE A 38 -19.41 9.98 11.46
C ILE A 38 -20.70 9.21 11.73
N LYS A 39 -21.72 9.87 12.29
CA LYS A 39 -23.03 9.28 12.50
C LYS A 39 -23.69 8.86 11.18
N TRP A 40 -23.56 9.70 10.16
CA TRP A 40 -24.07 9.42 8.81
C TRP A 40 -23.41 8.19 8.19
N ILE A 41 -22.05 8.11 8.22
CA ILE A 41 -21.30 6.95 7.72
C ILE A 41 -21.74 5.68 8.45
N SER A 42 -21.79 5.71 9.78
CA SER A 42 -22.16 4.54 10.59
C SER A 42 -23.61 4.08 10.31
N ALA A 43 -24.54 5.02 10.16
CA ALA A 43 -25.92 4.71 9.80
C ALA A 43 -26.04 4.15 8.38
N LYS A 44 -25.32 4.73 7.40
CA LYS A 44 -25.28 4.26 6.00
C LYS A 44 -24.77 2.83 5.88
N LYS A 45 -23.79 2.46 6.70
CA LYS A 45 -23.21 1.11 6.73
C LYS A 45 -23.96 0.15 7.66
N GLU A 46 -24.99 0.61 8.37
CA GLU A 46 -25.76 -0.16 9.34
C GLU A 46 -24.85 -0.79 10.43
N GLU A 47 -23.91 0.01 10.92
CA GLU A 47 -22.90 -0.47 11.87
C GLU A 47 -23.49 -0.73 13.26
N PRO A 48 -22.97 -1.73 13.99
CA PRO A 48 -23.37 -1.96 15.36
C PRO A 48 -22.89 -0.81 16.28
N LYS A 49 -23.63 -0.58 17.37
CA LYS A 49 -23.39 0.53 18.32
C LYS A 49 -21.92 0.60 18.80
N TRP A 50 -21.28 -0.55 19.07
CA TRP A 50 -19.89 -0.59 19.55
C TRP A 50 -18.89 0.03 18.55
N LEU A 51 -19.11 -0.15 17.23
CA LEU A 51 -18.23 0.40 16.21
C LEU A 51 -18.45 1.90 16.04
N PHE A 52 -19.69 2.36 16.11
CA PHE A 52 -20.02 3.78 16.16
C PHE A 52 -19.35 4.48 17.35
N GLU A 53 -19.44 3.91 18.55
CA GLU A 53 -18.79 4.43 19.75
C GLU A 53 -17.26 4.47 19.60
N TRP A 54 -16.68 3.44 18.98
CA TRP A 54 -15.25 3.38 18.67
C TRP A 54 -14.82 4.51 17.71
N ARG A 55 -15.59 4.78 16.66
CA ARG A 55 -15.37 5.89 15.73
C ARG A 55 -15.43 7.25 16.42
N LEU A 56 -16.43 7.47 17.24
CA LEU A 56 -16.58 8.73 18.00
C LEU A 56 -15.40 8.95 18.95
N LYS A 57 -14.93 7.89 19.61
CA LYS A 57 -13.74 7.98 20.45
C LYS A 57 -12.50 8.33 19.64
N ALA A 58 -12.30 7.71 18.49
CA ALA A 58 -11.21 8.04 17.58
C ALA A 58 -11.28 9.50 17.12
N PHE A 59 -12.44 9.99 16.74
CA PHE A 59 -12.64 11.38 16.34
C PHE A 59 -12.29 12.38 17.46
N LYS A 60 -12.74 12.12 18.69
CA LYS A 60 -12.41 12.96 19.84
C LYS A 60 -10.91 12.98 20.11
N THR A 61 -10.25 11.83 19.99
CA THR A 61 -8.79 11.73 20.11
C THR A 61 -8.11 12.51 19.01
N TRP A 62 -8.53 12.33 17.76
CA TRP A 62 -7.96 13.03 16.61
C TRP A 62 -8.02 14.55 16.75
N LYS A 63 -9.12 15.10 17.28
CA LYS A 63 -9.26 16.54 17.54
C LYS A 63 -8.21 17.12 18.49
N SER A 64 -7.61 16.28 19.34
CA SER A 64 -6.55 16.67 20.26
C SER A 64 -5.15 16.47 19.71
N MET A 65 -5.03 15.90 18.49
CA MET A 65 -3.75 15.65 17.85
C MET A 65 -3.37 16.81 16.92
N GLU A 66 -2.07 17.00 16.75
CA GLU A 66 -1.51 17.87 15.73
C GLU A 66 -0.98 17.04 14.57
N GLU A 67 -1.13 17.57 13.35
CA GLU A 67 -0.53 16.96 12.16
C GLU A 67 1.00 16.97 12.30
N PRO A 68 1.67 15.80 12.16
CA PRO A 68 3.10 15.73 12.35
C PRO A 68 3.85 16.43 11.21
N LYS A 69 4.99 17.04 11.54
CA LYS A 69 5.82 17.86 10.63
C LYS A 69 7.23 17.30 10.44
N TRP A 70 7.50 16.10 10.90
CA TRP A 70 8.85 15.53 10.91
C TRP A 70 9.23 14.83 9.59
N ALA A 71 8.25 14.49 8.74
CA ALA A 71 8.53 13.87 7.44
C ALA A 71 9.22 14.85 6.49
N ASN A 72 10.11 14.34 5.65
CA ASN A 72 10.83 15.13 4.65
C ASN A 72 10.00 15.29 3.36
N VAL A 73 8.78 15.76 3.52
CA VAL A 73 7.85 16.08 2.42
C VAL A 73 7.20 17.42 2.67
N HIS A 74 6.91 18.14 1.60
CA HIS A 74 6.31 19.47 1.65
C HIS A 74 5.06 19.52 0.78
N TYR A 75 3.94 19.86 1.38
CA TYR A 75 2.65 19.98 0.71
C TYR A 75 1.82 21.09 1.38
N PRO A 76 0.87 21.71 0.67
CA PRO A 76 -0.07 22.66 1.26
C PRO A 76 -0.90 21.97 2.37
N LYS A 77 -1.28 22.74 3.39
CA LYS A 77 -2.17 22.22 4.43
C LYS A 77 -3.46 21.69 3.81
N ILE A 78 -3.79 20.44 4.11
CA ILE A 78 -5.02 19.80 3.63
C ILE A 78 -6.21 20.40 4.37
N ASP A 79 -7.18 20.93 3.65
CA ASP A 79 -8.44 21.36 4.22
C ASP A 79 -9.39 20.17 4.40
N LEU A 80 -9.30 19.54 5.56
CA LEU A 80 -10.13 18.40 5.93
C LEU A 80 -11.63 18.75 6.07
N GLN A 81 -11.99 20.04 6.07
CA GLN A 81 -13.40 20.46 6.13
C GLN A 81 -14.01 20.65 4.73
N SER A 82 -13.21 20.63 3.68
CA SER A 82 -13.68 20.68 2.28
C SER A 82 -13.87 19.30 1.64
N LEU A 83 -13.51 18.22 2.33
CA LEU A 83 -13.58 16.85 1.80
C LEU A 83 -14.88 16.16 2.15
N SER A 84 -15.38 15.31 1.25
CA SER A 84 -16.31 14.23 1.57
C SER A 84 -15.55 13.00 2.10
N TYR A 85 -16.13 12.31 3.07
CA TYR A 85 -15.53 11.14 3.74
C TYR A 85 -16.17 9.81 3.34
N TYR A 86 -17.11 9.85 2.41
CA TYR A 86 -17.75 8.66 1.88
C TYR A 86 -18.36 8.97 0.52
N SER A 87 -18.11 8.12 -0.44
CA SER A 87 -18.80 8.09 -1.73
C SER A 87 -19.02 6.64 -2.14
N ALA A 88 -20.20 6.31 -2.62
CA ALA A 88 -20.53 4.97 -3.10
C ALA A 88 -21.60 5.02 -4.18
N PRO A 89 -21.59 4.11 -5.18
CA PRO A 89 -22.69 3.99 -6.14
C PRO A 89 -24.04 3.75 -5.45
N LYS A 90 -25.10 4.46 -5.83
CA LYS A 90 -26.44 4.37 -5.21
C LYS A 90 -27.07 2.97 -5.26
N LYS A 91 -26.65 2.10 -6.18
CA LYS A 91 -27.22 0.78 -6.44
C LYS A 91 -26.23 -0.37 -6.20
N SER A 92 -25.61 -0.49 -5.04
CA SER A 92 -24.83 -1.70 -4.77
C SER A 92 -25.41 -2.49 -3.60
N LYS A 93 -26.24 -3.48 -3.90
CA LYS A 93 -26.27 -4.68 -3.08
C LYS A 93 -24.99 -5.43 -3.46
N SER A 94 -24.15 -5.78 -2.49
CA SER A 94 -22.94 -6.58 -2.75
C SER A 94 -23.33 -7.84 -3.54
N PRO A 95 -22.91 -7.97 -4.81
CA PRO A 95 -23.33 -9.09 -5.63
C PRO A 95 -22.69 -10.38 -5.08
N LYS A 96 -23.44 -11.45 -5.07
CA LYS A 96 -22.97 -12.77 -4.58
C LYS A 96 -22.12 -13.50 -5.62
N SER A 97 -22.20 -13.08 -6.88
CA SER A 97 -21.41 -13.61 -8.00
C SER A 97 -21.09 -12.51 -9.01
N LEU A 98 -20.09 -12.75 -9.86
CA LEU A 98 -19.74 -11.84 -10.97
C LEU A 98 -20.86 -11.63 -11.98
N ASP A 99 -21.79 -12.58 -12.09
CA ASP A 99 -22.92 -12.52 -13.01
C ASP A 99 -24.02 -11.55 -12.52
N GLU A 100 -23.95 -11.13 -11.24
CA GLU A 100 -24.85 -10.14 -10.61
C GLU A 100 -24.25 -8.74 -10.58
N VAL A 101 -22.99 -8.57 -11.03
CA VAL A 101 -22.31 -7.27 -11.07
C VAL A 101 -22.88 -6.43 -12.23
N ASP A 102 -23.12 -5.15 -11.96
CA ASP A 102 -23.57 -4.19 -12.98
C ASP A 102 -22.61 -4.22 -14.19
N PRO A 103 -23.12 -4.33 -15.44
CA PRO A 103 -22.28 -4.32 -16.64
C PRO A 103 -21.36 -3.11 -16.77
N GLU A 104 -21.75 -1.92 -16.26
CA GLU A 104 -20.89 -0.73 -16.23
C GLU A 104 -19.70 -0.92 -15.28
N LEU A 105 -19.92 -1.58 -14.13
CA LEU A 105 -18.85 -1.94 -13.21
C LEU A 105 -17.91 -3.01 -13.80
N LEU A 106 -18.45 -3.97 -14.54
CA LEU A 106 -17.64 -4.98 -15.25
C LEU A 106 -16.76 -4.33 -16.32
N ASP A 107 -17.26 -3.30 -17.03
CA ASP A 107 -16.45 -2.55 -18.00
C ASP A 107 -15.32 -1.75 -17.30
N ILE A 108 -15.60 -1.20 -16.11
CA ILE A 108 -14.57 -0.57 -15.27
C ILE A 108 -13.44 -1.55 -14.95
N TYR A 109 -13.76 -2.77 -14.53
CA TYR A 109 -12.75 -3.79 -14.23
C TYR A 109 -11.96 -4.20 -15.46
N LYS A 110 -12.62 -4.37 -16.59
CA LYS A 110 -11.98 -4.69 -17.87
C LYS A 110 -10.99 -3.60 -18.29
N ARG A 111 -11.37 -2.32 -18.16
CA ARG A 111 -10.48 -1.17 -18.43
C ARG A 111 -9.33 -1.07 -17.45
N LEU A 112 -9.49 -1.55 -16.23
CA LEU A 112 -8.42 -1.61 -15.22
C LEU A 112 -7.45 -2.78 -15.47
N GLY A 113 -7.66 -3.58 -16.54
CA GLY A 113 -6.91 -4.80 -16.75
C GLY A 113 -7.25 -5.90 -15.74
N ILE A 114 -8.25 -5.67 -14.87
CA ILE A 114 -8.82 -6.67 -13.97
C ILE A 114 -9.87 -7.44 -14.77
N ASP A 115 -9.43 -8.28 -15.70
CA ASP A 115 -10.34 -9.22 -16.35
C ASP A 115 -10.74 -10.30 -15.35
N LEU A 116 -11.91 -10.10 -14.74
CA LEU A 116 -12.48 -11.05 -13.80
C LEU A 116 -12.67 -12.45 -14.42
N ASN A 117 -12.75 -12.55 -15.74
CA ASN A 117 -12.81 -13.82 -16.47
C ASN A 117 -11.43 -14.43 -16.72
N GLU A 118 -10.38 -13.62 -16.94
CA GLU A 118 -8.99 -14.11 -16.98
C GLU A 118 -8.50 -14.54 -15.62
N GLN A 119 -8.93 -13.90 -14.54
CA GLN A 119 -8.63 -14.33 -13.17
C GLN A 119 -9.30 -15.65 -12.80
N LYS A 120 -10.43 -16.03 -13.40
CA LYS A 120 -10.94 -17.42 -13.40
C LYS A 120 -9.97 -18.38 -14.10
N ARG A 121 -9.13 -17.91 -15.02
CA ARG A 121 -8.11 -18.70 -15.72
C ARG A 121 -6.76 -18.74 -15.01
N LEU A 122 -6.38 -17.70 -14.29
CA LEU A 122 -5.24 -17.69 -13.37
C LEU A 122 -5.67 -18.47 -12.13
N GLN A 123 -5.56 -19.82 -12.22
CA GLN A 123 -5.87 -20.72 -11.12
C GLN A 123 -5.07 -20.31 -9.89
N GLY A 124 -5.74 -19.80 -8.88
CA GLY A 124 -5.15 -19.64 -7.57
C GLY A 124 -5.10 -18.22 -6.98
N ILE A 125 -5.86 -17.23 -7.51
CA ILE A 125 -5.96 -15.89 -6.90
C ILE A 125 -7.41 -15.58 -6.54
N ALA A 126 -7.67 -15.27 -5.26
CA ALA A 126 -8.94 -14.73 -4.80
C ALA A 126 -8.87 -13.19 -4.76
N VAL A 127 -9.85 -12.52 -5.35
CA VAL A 127 -9.86 -11.05 -5.48
C VAL A 127 -11.05 -10.45 -4.78
N ASP A 128 -10.82 -9.37 -4.04
CA ASP A 128 -11.80 -8.43 -3.54
C ASP A 128 -11.60 -7.08 -4.24
N ALA A 129 -12.63 -6.53 -4.86
CA ALA A 129 -12.56 -5.28 -5.59
C ALA A 129 -13.35 -4.19 -4.87
N VAL A 130 -12.67 -3.09 -4.56
CA VAL A 130 -13.22 -1.94 -3.83
C VAL A 130 -13.24 -0.72 -4.73
N LEU A 131 -14.42 -0.13 -4.94
CA LEU A 131 -14.61 1.12 -5.67
C LEU A 131 -15.08 2.21 -4.70
N ASP A 132 -14.28 3.27 -4.58
CA ASP A 132 -14.46 4.33 -3.59
C ASP A 132 -14.66 3.75 -2.17
N SER A 133 -15.85 3.86 -1.61
CA SER A 133 -16.13 3.49 -0.21
C SER A 133 -16.80 2.11 -0.02
N VAL A 134 -16.90 1.27 -1.05
CA VAL A 134 -17.61 -0.02 -0.96
C VAL A 134 -16.91 -1.14 -1.72
N SER A 135 -16.94 -2.35 -1.15
CA SER A 135 -16.59 -3.57 -1.88
C SER A 135 -17.71 -3.93 -2.85
N VAL A 136 -17.35 -4.19 -4.09
CA VAL A 136 -18.30 -4.44 -5.20
C VAL A 136 -18.27 -5.90 -5.66
N ALA A 137 -17.20 -6.65 -5.41
CA ALA A 137 -17.13 -8.07 -5.73
C ALA A 137 -16.04 -8.79 -4.93
N THR A 138 -16.33 -10.00 -4.44
CA THR A 138 -15.34 -10.91 -3.83
C THR A 138 -15.43 -12.28 -4.51
N THR A 139 -14.31 -12.82 -4.98
CA THR A 139 -14.24 -14.12 -5.68
C THR A 139 -13.79 -15.25 -4.75
N PHE A 140 -14.03 -16.52 -5.14
CA PHE A 140 -13.60 -17.75 -4.43
C PHE A 140 -14.07 -17.88 -2.97
N LYS A 141 -15.05 -17.11 -2.56
CA LYS A 141 -15.55 -17.08 -1.17
C LYS A 141 -15.95 -18.45 -0.65
N ASP A 142 -16.66 -19.25 -1.47
CA ASP A 142 -17.10 -20.61 -1.10
C ASP A 142 -15.93 -21.60 -0.95
N THR A 143 -14.90 -21.46 -1.78
CA THR A 143 -13.71 -22.31 -1.71
C THR A 143 -12.91 -22.02 -0.45
N LEU A 144 -12.73 -20.76 -0.11
CA LEU A 144 -12.03 -20.33 1.10
C LEU A 144 -12.81 -20.70 2.37
N SER A 145 -14.13 -20.53 2.36
CA SER A 145 -14.99 -20.83 3.51
C SER A 145 -15.00 -22.32 3.89
N LYS A 146 -14.84 -23.22 2.92
CA LYS A 146 -14.68 -24.67 3.20
C LYS A 146 -13.44 -25.01 4.03
N LEU A 147 -12.42 -24.14 3.98
CA LEU A 147 -11.20 -24.23 4.79
C LEU A 147 -11.32 -23.43 6.11
N GLY A 148 -12.47 -22.79 6.34
CA GLY A 148 -12.68 -21.87 7.46
C GLY A 148 -11.99 -20.51 7.29
N ILE A 149 -11.45 -20.23 6.10
CA ILE A 149 -10.85 -18.94 5.79
C ILE A 149 -11.96 -17.92 5.54
N ILE A 150 -11.87 -16.76 6.19
CA ILE A 150 -12.75 -15.62 5.93
C ILE A 150 -11.97 -14.62 5.11
N PHE A 151 -12.48 -14.32 3.92
CA PHE A 151 -11.97 -13.25 3.07
C PHE A 151 -13.17 -12.49 2.51
N CYS A 152 -13.37 -11.27 2.98
CA CYS A 152 -14.52 -10.45 2.65
C CYS A 152 -14.24 -8.97 2.92
N SER A 153 -15.18 -8.10 2.54
CA SER A 153 -15.09 -6.69 2.91
C SER A 153 -15.13 -6.49 4.43
N PHE A 154 -14.52 -5.40 4.90
CA PHE A 154 -14.54 -5.08 6.32
C PHE A 154 -15.96 -4.87 6.83
N SER A 155 -16.82 -4.23 6.04
CA SER A 155 -18.24 -4.01 6.37
C SER A 155 -19.01 -5.32 6.53
N GLU A 156 -18.74 -6.32 5.70
CA GLU A 156 -19.32 -7.65 5.85
C GLU A 156 -18.81 -8.35 7.10
N ALA A 157 -17.51 -8.25 7.38
CA ALA A 157 -16.93 -8.84 8.59
C ALA A 157 -17.53 -8.27 9.87
N VAL A 158 -17.78 -6.98 9.94
CA VAL A 158 -18.44 -6.31 11.08
C VAL A 158 -19.82 -6.89 11.35
N LYS A 159 -20.58 -7.23 10.29
CA LYS A 159 -21.95 -7.79 10.41
C LYS A 159 -21.94 -9.29 10.75
N ASN A 160 -21.10 -10.06 10.05
CA ASN A 160 -21.12 -11.53 10.10
C ASN A 160 -20.15 -12.13 11.11
N HIS A 161 -19.07 -11.42 11.45
CA HIS A 161 -18.00 -11.89 12.35
C HIS A 161 -17.63 -10.84 13.42
N PRO A 162 -18.61 -10.23 14.11
CA PRO A 162 -18.37 -9.08 15.01
C PRO A 162 -17.39 -9.38 16.14
N ASP A 163 -17.36 -10.61 16.64
CA ASP A 163 -16.49 -10.98 17.77
C ASP A 163 -15.00 -11.02 17.35
N LEU A 164 -14.73 -11.53 16.12
CA LEU A 164 -13.38 -11.51 15.57
C LEU A 164 -12.92 -10.07 15.31
N VAL A 165 -13.79 -9.25 14.71
CA VAL A 165 -13.46 -7.84 14.46
C VAL A 165 -13.20 -7.11 15.77
N LYS A 166 -14.06 -7.26 16.79
CA LYS A 166 -13.84 -6.66 18.11
C LYS A 166 -12.54 -7.08 18.78
N LYS A 167 -12.16 -8.34 18.61
CA LYS A 167 -10.93 -8.89 19.20
C LYS A 167 -9.68 -8.27 18.61
N TYR A 168 -9.67 -8.05 17.30
CA TYR A 168 -8.44 -7.70 16.57
C TYR A 168 -8.38 -6.25 16.08
N LEU A 169 -9.50 -5.58 15.82
CA LEU A 169 -9.52 -4.18 15.38
C LEU A 169 -8.82 -3.27 16.38
N GLY A 170 -7.82 -2.55 15.93
CA GLY A 170 -7.03 -1.64 16.77
C GLY A 170 -6.06 -2.34 17.73
N SER A 171 -5.90 -3.67 17.62
CA SER A 171 -4.95 -4.42 18.46
C SER A 171 -3.49 -4.23 18.02
N VAL A 172 -3.28 -3.91 16.75
CA VAL A 172 -1.96 -3.68 16.15
C VAL A 172 -1.75 -2.22 15.79
N VAL A 173 -2.78 -1.57 15.24
CA VAL A 173 -2.83 -0.12 15.03
C VAL A 173 -3.88 0.48 15.96
N PRO A 174 -3.50 0.86 17.19
CA PRO A 174 -4.45 1.50 18.10
C PRO A 174 -4.96 2.82 17.52
N MET A 175 -6.17 3.23 17.92
CA MET A 175 -6.77 4.48 17.45
C MET A 175 -5.96 5.74 17.82
N THR A 176 -4.86 5.59 18.52
CA THR A 176 -3.94 6.65 18.96
C THR A 176 -2.56 6.53 18.32
N ASP A 177 -2.38 5.67 17.31
CA ASP A 177 -1.06 5.40 16.71
C ASP A 177 -0.43 6.68 16.13
N ASN A 178 -1.15 7.35 15.24
CA ASN A 178 -0.72 8.63 14.67
C ASN A 178 -1.93 9.40 14.10
N TYR A 179 -1.71 10.65 13.70
CA TYR A 179 -2.74 11.58 13.23
C TYR A 179 -3.63 10.99 12.12
N TYR A 180 -3.05 10.42 11.06
CA TYR A 180 -3.81 9.88 9.93
C TYR A 180 -4.44 8.52 10.21
N ALA A 181 -3.82 7.67 11.05
CA ALA A 181 -4.42 6.42 11.49
C ALA A 181 -5.60 6.67 12.42
N THR A 182 -5.54 7.72 13.25
CA THR A 182 -6.64 8.14 14.12
C THR A 182 -7.78 8.72 13.29
N LEU A 183 -7.46 9.55 12.28
CA LEU A 183 -8.45 10.03 11.32
C LEU A 183 -9.12 8.86 10.58
N ASN A 184 -8.33 7.92 10.03
CA ASN A 184 -8.86 6.71 9.41
C ASN A 184 -9.79 5.96 10.37
N SER A 185 -9.40 5.80 11.63
CA SER A 185 -10.21 5.13 12.64
C SER A 185 -11.59 5.77 12.82
N ALA A 186 -11.70 7.09 12.66
CA ALA A 186 -12.98 7.79 12.76
C ALA A 186 -13.86 7.60 11.52
N VAL A 187 -13.26 7.56 10.31
CA VAL A 187 -14.00 7.71 9.04
C VAL A 187 -13.81 6.58 8.04
N PHE A 188 -13.04 5.53 8.33
CA PHE A 188 -12.82 4.48 7.32
C PHE A 188 -14.14 3.93 6.77
N SER A 189 -14.17 3.77 5.45
CA SER A 189 -15.40 3.40 4.76
C SER A 189 -15.49 1.89 4.53
N ASP A 190 -14.45 1.28 3.98
CA ASP A 190 -14.36 -0.16 3.80
C ASP A 190 -12.88 -0.60 3.76
N GLY A 191 -12.62 -1.79 3.32
CA GLY A 191 -11.34 -2.43 3.22
C GLY A 191 -11.50 -3.94 3.28
N SER A 192 -10.42 -4.66 3.52
CA SER A 192 -10.45 -6.12 3.55
C SER A 192 -10.34 -6.67 4.95
N PHE A 193 -11.10 -7.71 5.21
CA PHE A 193 -10.96 -8.57 6.38
C PHE A 193 -10.52 -9.96 5.94
N CYS A 194 -9.37 -10.40 6.46
CA CYS A 194 -8.81 -11.72 6.18
C CYS A 194 -8.53 -12.43 7.49
N TYR A 195 -9.14 -13.61 7.69
CA TYR A 195 -8.89 -14.47 8.84
C TYR A 195 -8.50 -15.85 8.38
N ILE A 196 -7.31 -16.29 8.77
CA ILE A 196 -6.81 -17.64 8.49
C ILE A 196 -6.82 -18.42 9.80
N PRO A 197 -7.64 -19.47 9.92
CA PRO A 197 -7.74 -20.24 11.14
C PRO A 197 -6.47 -21.06 11.42
N LYS A 198 -6.34 -21.49 12.67
CA LYS A 198 -5.21 -22.29 13.13
C LYS A 198 -4.95 -23.51 12.26
N GLY A 199 -3.69 -23.75 11.91
CA GLY A 199 -3.23 -24.90 11.13
C GLY A 199 -3.56 -24.84 9.63
N VAL A 200 -4.17 -23.75 9.14
CA VAL A 200 -4.58 -23.62 7.74
C VAL A 200 -3.54 -22.82 6.95
N ARG A 201 -3.09 -23.40 5.85
CA ARG A 201 -2.30 -22.69 4.84
C ARG A 201 -3.22 -22.31 3.68
N CYS A 202 -3.37 -21.02 3.45
CA CYS A 202 -4.19 -20.52 2.33
C CYS A 202 -3.62 -21.06 1.01
N PRO A 203 -4.42 -21.78 0.19
CA PRO A 203 -3.90 -22.45 -1.00
C PRO A 203 -3.74 -21.51 -2.20
N MET A 204 -4.15 -20.25 -2.07
CA MET A 204 -4.16 -19.28 -3.15
C MET A 204 -3.70 -17.91 -2.66
N GLU A 205 -3.25 -17.06 -3.58
CA GLU A 205 -3.00 -15.65 -3.32
C GLU A 205 -4.35 -14.94 -3.05
N LEU A 206 -4.37 -14.10 -2.01
CA LEU A 206 -5.48 -13.19 -1.75
C LEU A 206 -5.13 -11.82 -2.31
N SER A 207 -6.03 -11.18 -3.01
CA SER A 207 -5.77 -9.87 -3.59
C SER A 207 -6.93 -8.91 -3.37
N THR A 208 -6.62 -7.67 -3.00
CA THR A 208 -7.60 -6.59 -3.00
C THR A 208 -7.13 -5.48 -3.92
N TYR A 209 -8.06 -4.99 -4.72
CA TYR A 209 -7.81 -3.89 -5.63
C TYR A 209 -8.67 -2.69 -5.25
N PHE A 210 -8.02 -1.56 -4.97
CA PHE A 210 -8.67 -0.30 -4.62
C PHE A 210 -8.65 0.67 -5.78
N ARG A 211 -9.82 1.22 -6.11
CA ARG A 211 -9.97 2.26 -7.12
C ARG A 211 -10.67 3.48 -6.51
N ILE A 212 -9.99 4.62 -6.48
CA ILE A 212 -10.61 5.90 -6.24
C ILE A 212 -11.25 6.36 -7.55
N ASN A 213 -12.49 6.85 -7.52
CA ASN A 213 -13.16 7.41 -8.68
C ASN A 213 -13.81 8.76 -8.39
N ALA A 214 -14.36 8.97 -7.19
CA ALA A 214 -15.05 10.19 -6.82
C ALA A 214 -14.09 11.39 -6.67
N ALA A 215 -14.51 12.58 -7.15
CA ALA A 215 -13.80 13.84 -6.93
C ALA A 215 -14.03 14.36 -5.51
N ASN A 216 -13.12 15.18 -4.98
CA ASN A 216 -13.24 15.84 -3.67
C ASN A 216 -13.56 14.89 -2.49
N THR A 217 -13.26 13.61 -2.66
CA THR A 217 -13.49 12.57 -1.65
C THR A 217 -12.16 12.05 -1.16
N GLY A 218 -11.96 12.06 0.16
CA GLY A 218 -10.85 11.35 0.79
C GLY A 218 -11.14 9.84 0.78
N GLN A 219 -10.11 9.04 0.54
CA GLN A 219 -10.18 7.59 0.58
C GLN A 219 -9.56 7.06 1.88
N PHE A 220 -10.37 6.32 2.65
CA PHE A 220 -9.99 5.84 3.98
C PHE A 220 -10.30 4.36 4.11
N GLU A 221 -9.36 3.52 3.74
CA GLU A 221 -9.49 2.06 3.78
C GLU A 221 -8.89 1.50 5.07
N ARG A 222 -9.44 0.38 5.53
CA ARG A 222 -8.89 -0.35 6.67
C ARG A 222 -8.85 -1.84 6.39
N THR A 223 -7.66 -2.38 6.30
CA THR A 223 -7.41 -3.81 6.09
C THR A 223 -6.96 -4.46 7.40
N LEU A 224 -7.58 -5.59 7.76
CA LEU A 224 -7.23 -6.37 8.93
C LEU A 224 -6.97 -7.82 8.53
N ILE A 225 -5.73 -8.29 8.72
CA ILE A 225 -5.31 -9.65 8.43
C ILE A 225 -4.94 -10.34 9.74
N VAL A 226 -5.58 -11.46 10.01
CA VAL A 226 -5.34 -12.29 11.18
C VAL A 226 -4.92 -13.68 10.72
N ALA A 227 -3.70 -14.06 11.05
CA ALA A 227 -3.17 -15.40 10.85
C ALA A 227 -2.99 -16.07 12.22
N GLU A 228 -3.87 -17.02 12.53
CA GLU A 228 -3.79 -17.79 13.79
C GLU A 228 -2.58 -18.74 13.77
N ASP A 229 -2.33 -19.48 14.85
CA ASP A 229 -1.18 -20.36 14.96
C ASP A 229 -1.06 -21.36 13.80
N ASP A 230 0.17 -21.64 13.38
CA ASP A 230 0.51 -22.60 12.32
C ASP A 230 -0.16 -22.31 10.96
N SER A 231 -0.50 -21.05 10.69
CA SER A 231 -1.21 -20.62 9.47
C SER A 231 -0.31 -19.89 8.48
N TYR A 232 -0.80 -19.79 7.24
CA TYR A 232 -0.09 -19.06 6.17
C TYR A 232 -1.06 -18.33 5.26
N CYS A 233 -0.72 -17.10 4.89
CA CYS A 233 -1.35 -16.43 3.75
C CYS A 233 -0.37 -15.52 3.02
N SER A 234 -0.63 -15.35 1.73
CA SER A 234 -0.04 -14.31 0.89
C SER A 234 -1.15 -13.38 0.41
N TYR A 235 -0.95 -12.09 0.62
CA TYR A 235 -1.94 -11.05 0.34
C TYR A 235 -1.30 -9.95 -0.49
N LEU A 236 -2.00 -9.54 -1.53
CA LEU A 236 -1.59 -8.47 -2.41
C LEU A 236 -2.61 -7.33 -2.41
N GLU A 237 -2.12 -6.11 -2.40
CA GLU A 237 -2.92 -4.89 -2.55
C GLU A 237 -2.48 -4.13 -3.80
N GLY A 238 -3.43 -3.85 -4.69
CA GLY A 238 -3.27 -2.98 -5.84
C GLY A 238 -4.10 -1.72 -5.67
N CYS A 239 -3.55 -0.55 -6.04
CA CYS A 239 -4.25 0.72 -5.91
C CYS A 239 -4.05 1.61 -7.12
N THR A 240 -5.15 2.24 -7.60
CA THR A 240 -5.11 3.25 -8.68
C THR A 240 -6.10 4.39 -8.43
N ALA A 241 -5.86 5.53 -9.10
CA ALA A 241 -6.77 6.69 -9.08
C ALA A 241 -6.82 7.35 -10.46
N PRO A 242 -7.91 8.08 -10.81
CA PRO A 242 -8.00 8.85 -12.03
C PRO A 242 -7.08 10.07 -12.01
N GLN A 243 -6.78 10.60 -13.20
CA GLN A 243 -6.10 11.88 -13.34
C GLN A 243 -7.04 13.03 -12.96
N ARG A 244 -6.59 13.90 -12.05
CA ARG A 244 -7.31 15.11 -11.64
C ARG A 244 -6.35 16.24 -11.33
N ASP A 245 -6.76 17.47 -11.63
CA ASP A 245 -5.99 18.69 -11.31
C ASP A 245 -6.03 19.04 -9.81
N GLU A 246 -6.82 18.31 -9.03
CA GLU A 246 -6.97 18.47 -7.59
C GLU A 246 -6.16 17.42 -6.84
N ASN A 247 -5.65 17.80 -5.67
CA ASN A 247 -5.02 16.82 -4.78
C ASN A 247 -6.09 16.03 -4.02
N GLN A 248 -5.92 14.72 -3.96
CA GLN A 248 -6.81 13.83 -3.23
C GLN A 248 -6.06 13.14 -2.09
N LEU A 249 -6.71 13.05 -0.92
CA LEU A 249 -6.15 12.37 0.25
C LEU A 249 -6.50 10.89 0.25
N HIS A 250 -5.49 10.05 0.29
CA HIS A 250 -5.61 8.63 0.59
C HIS A 250 -4.93 8.36 1.94
N ALA A 251 -5.69 7.95 2.95
CA ALA A 251 -5.18 7.64 4.28
C ALA A 251 -5.68 6.26 4.73
N ALA A 252 -4.92 5.22 4.39
CA ALA A 252 -5.26 3.84 4.69
C ALA A 252 -4.57 3.30 5.95
N VAL A 253 -5.18 2.28 6.55
CA VAL A 253 -4.60 1.54 7.68
C VAL A 253 -4.60 0.04 7.38
N VAL A 254 -3.47 -0.61 7.62
CA VAL A 254 -3.33 -2.07 7.54
C VAL A 254 -2.81 -2.61 8.86
N GLU A 255 -3.54 -3.58 9.39
CA GLU A 255 -3.19 -4.32 10.62
C GLU A 255 -2.94 -5.79 10.29
N ILE A 256 -1.79 -6.34 10.72
CA ILE A 256 -1.47 -7.77 10.58
C ILE A 256 -1.16 -8.36 11.95
N TYR A 257 -1.88 -9.41 12.30
CA TYR A 257 -1.61 -10.24 13.48
C TYR A 257 -1.14 -11.62 13.03
N ALA A 258 0.01 -12.06 13.52
CA ALA A 258 0.57 -13.39 13.26
C ALA A 258 0.77 -14.14 14.58
N GLY A 259 0.07 -15.28 14.72
CA GLY A 259 0.18 -16.22 15.85
C GLY A 259 1.47 -17.05 15.80
N THR A 260 1.60 -18.05 16.66
CA THR A 260 2.77 -18.96 16.72
C THR A 260 2.94 -19.71 15.39
N ASN A 261 4.16 -19.77 14.85
CA ASN A 261 4.50 -20.35 13.54
C ASN A 261 3.68 -19.80 12.35
N ALA A 262 2.93 -18.71 12.54
CA ALA A 262 2.17 -18.12 11.44
C ALA A 262 3.09 -17.32 10.50
N GLU A 263 2.80 -17.37 9.21
CA GLU A 263 3.52 -16.60 8.19
C GLU A 263 2.55 -15.78 7.35
N VAL A 264 2.80 -14.48 7.26
CA VAL A 264 2.03 -13.56 6.41
C VAL A 264 2.98 -12.86 5.45
N LYS A 265 2.73 -13.00 4.15
CA LYS A 265 3.35 -12.18 3.11
C LYS A 265 2.35 -11.13 2.68
N TYR A 266 2.75 -9.87 2.74
CA TYR A 266 1.92 -8.75 2.31
C TYR A 266 2.67 -7.95 1.25
N SER A 267 2.08 -7.88 0.08
CA SER A 267 2.65 -7.16 -1.05
C SER A 267 1.76 -6.00 -1.48
N THR A 268 2.36 -4.88 -1.89
CA THR A 268 1.63 -3.78 -2.54
C THR A 268 2.31 -3.38 -3.83
N VAL A 269 1.48 -3.16 -4.85
CA VAL A 269 1.86 -2.47 -6.08
C VAL A 269 0.95 -1.27 -6.23
N GLN A 270 1.50 -0.07 -6.08
CA GLN A 270 0.74 1.18 -6.13
C GLN A 270 1.08 1.97 -7.37
N ASN A 271 0.03 2.39 -8.08
CA ASN A 271 0.10 3.20 -9.27
C ASN A 271 -0.90 4.36 -9.16
N TRP A 272 -0.55 5.33 -8.35
CA TRP A 272 -1.35 6.51 -8.15
C TRP A 272 -1.06 7.59 -9.20
N PHE A 273 -2.00 8.49 -9.44
CA PHE A 273 -1.75 9.66 -10.26
C PHE A 273 -0.76 10.61 -9.55
N PRO A 274 0.37 10.95 -10.19
CA PRO A 274 1.46 11.70 -9.56
C PRO A 274 1.27 13.24 -9.56
N GLY A 275 0.22 13.74 -10.19
CA GLY A 275 0.10 15.12 -10.64
C GLY A 275 0.57 15.29 -12.09
N ASN A 276 0.31 16.47 -12.65
CA ASN A 276 0.74 16.82 -14.00
C ASN A 276 2.24 17.18 -14.07
N LYS A 277 2.74 17.54 -15.26
CA LYS A 277 4.16 17.89 -15.49
C LYS A 277 4.61 19.14 -14.72
N GLU A 278 3.68 19.98 -14.32
CA GLU A 278 3.89 21.18 -13.51
C GLU A 278 3.84 20.90 -12.00
N GLY A 279 3.49 19.67 -11.60
CA GLY A 279 3.37 19.26 -10.20
C GLY A 279 2.02 19.64 -9.57
N VAL A 280 0.98 19.85 -10.40
CA VAL A 280 -0.37 20.19 -9.92
C VAL A 280 -1.22 18.92 -9.85
N GLY A 281 -2.05 18.80 -8.82
CA GLY A 281 -2.90 17.63 -8.58
C GLY A 281 -2.12 16.44 -8.00
N GLY A 282 -2.72 15.27 -8.12
CA GLY A 282 -2.15 14.00 -7.68
C GLY A 282 -2.53 13.59 -6.27
N ILE A 283 -2.17 12.38 -5.91
CA ILE A 283 -2.58 11.74 -4.67
C ILE A 283 -1.61 12.05 -3.54
N TYR A 284 -2.13 12.41 -2.37
CA TYR A 284 -1.43 12.39 -1.09
C TYR A 284 -1.68 11.03 -0.43
N ASN A 285 -0.68 10.18 -0.48
CA ASN A 285 -0.77 8.77 -0.07
C ASN A 285 -0.14 8.56 1.32
N PHE A 286 -0.95 8.70 2.36
CA PHE A 286 -0.52 8.61 3.77
C PHE A 286 -1.03 7.32 4.39
N VAL A 287 -0.16 6.31 4.48
CA VAL A 287 -0.56 4.95 4.86
C VAL A 287 0.15 4.48 6.11
N THR A 288 -0.63 3.95 7.05
CA THR A 288 -0.13 3.31 8.27
C THR A 288 -0.28 1.81 8.17
N LYS A 289 0.83 1.09 8.12
CA LYS A 289 0.87 -0.39 8.12
C LYS A 289 1.63 -0.88 9.33
N ARG A 290 1.01 -1.78 10.14
CA ARG A 290 1.64 -2.38 11.31
C ARG A 290 1.40 -3.88 11.31
N GLY A 291 2.45 -4.63 11.59
CA GLY A 291 2.38 -6.06 11.81
C GLY A 291 2.93 -6.44 13.18
N ILE A 292 2.27 -7.36 13.87
CA ILE A 292 2.79 -7.96 15.09
C ILE A 292 3.03 -9.45 14.90
N CYS A 293 4.26 -9.88 15.04
CA CYS A 293 4.65 -11.26 15.24
C CYS A 293 4.40 -11.62 16.70
N ALA A 294 3.13 -11.96 17.03
CA ALA A 294 2.67 -12.11 18.41
C ALA A 294 3.13 -13.43 19.05
N GLY A 295 3.21 -14.49 18.25
CA GLY A 295 3.64 -15.82 18.67
C GLY A 295 5.09 -16.14 18.28
N ASP A 296 5.64 -17.19 18.90
CA ASP A 296 6.99 -17.67 18.60
C ASP A 296 7.09 -18.18 17.16
N HIS A 297 8.27 -18.03 16.55
CA HIS A 297 8.54 -18.44 15.16
C HIS A 297 7.62 -17.82 14.10
N SER A 298 6.86 -16.80 14.44
CA SER A 298 6.00 -16.11 13.46
C SER A 298 6.82 -15.25 12.51
N LYS A 299 6.27 -15.04 11.31
CA LYS A 299 6.95 -14.25 10.26
C LYS A 299 5.99 -13.30 9.56
N ILE A 300 6.41 -12.06 9.38
CA ILE A 300 5.73 -11.08 8.53
C ILE A 300 6.73 -10.52 7.51
N SER A 301 6.37 -10.62 6.23
CA SER A 301 7.15 -10.05 5.13
C SER A 301 6.34 -8.97 4.42
N TRP A 302 6.86 -7.76 4.37
CA TRP A 302 6.33 -6.64 3.60
C TRP A 302 7.09 -6.50 2.30
N THR A 303 6.40 -6.49 1.17
CA THR A 303 6.98 -6.14 -0.13
C THR A 303 6.19 -4.99 -0.71
N GLN A 304 6.85 -3.91 -1.14
CA GLN A 304 6.15 -2.77 -1.71
C GLN A 304 6.86 -2.19 -2.94
N VAL A 305 6.06 -1.90 -3.95
CA VAL A 305 6.42 -1.13 -5.13
C VAL A 305 5.58 0.13 -5.13
N GLU A 306 6.24 1.27 -4.89
CA GLU A 306 5.60 2.57 -4.79
C GLU A 306 5.94 3.37 -6.04
N THR A 307 4.94 3.61 -6.87
CA THR A 307 5.03 4.49 -8.02
C THR A 307 3.86 5.48 -8.02
N GLY A 308 4.04 6.61 -8.67
CA GLY A 308 3.02 7.64 -8.66
C GLY A 308 2.94 8.36 -7.32
N SER A 309 1.78 8.93 -7.01
CA SER A 309 1.52 9.87 -5.91
C SER A 309 2.31 11.18 -6.00
N ALA A 310 1.64 12.29 -5.72
CA ALA A 310 2.34 13.58 -5.56
C ALA A 310 3.20 13.56 -4.29
N VAL A 311 2.64 13.00 -3.20
CA VAL A 311 3.33 12.82 -1.92
C VAL A 311 3.03 11.43 -1.38
N THR A 312 4.09 10.67 -1.07
CA THR A 312 3.98 9.37 -0.38
C THR A 312 4.58 9.47 1.02
N TRP A 313 3.80 9.05 2.02
CA TRP A 313 4.22 8.99 3.42
C TRP A 313 3.81 7.66 4.02
N LYS A 314 4.76 6.70 4.14
CA LYS A 314 4.41 5.31 4.42
C LYS A 314 5.53 4.54 5.10
N TYR A 315 5.24 4.00 6.29
CA TYR A 315 6.20 3.23 7.09
C TYR A 315 5.57 1.95 7.64
N PRO A 316 5.59 0.83 6.89
CA PRO A 316 5.26 -0.47 7.46
C PRO A 316 6.13 -0.80 8.68
N SER A 317 5.58 -1.51 9.64
CA SER A 317 6.35 -1.93 10.81
C SER A 317 6.14 -3.39 11.17
N CYS A 318 7.17 -4.02 11.77
CA CYS A 318 7.05 -5.32 12.41
C CYS A 318 7.41 -5.19 13.90
N ILE A 319 6.49 -5.60 14.77
CA ILE A 319 6.73 -5.78 16.20
C ILE A 319 7.04 -7.26 16.41
N LEU A 320 8.31 -7.59 16.65
CA LEU A 320 8.82 -8.95 16.82
C LEU A 320 8.70 -9.33 18.30
N LYS A 321 7.49 -9.73 18.72
CA LYS A 321 7.15 -10.00 20.12
C LYS A 321 7.45 -11.44 20.54
N GLY A 322 7.13 -12.41 19.70
CA GLY A 322 7.41 -13.81 19.90
C GLY A 322 8.90 -14.12 19.76
N ASP A 323 9.39 -15.13 20.47
CA ASP A 323 10.76 -15.60 20.32
C ASP A 323 10.97 -16.21 18.93
N TYR A 324 12.16 -16.04 18.35
CA TYR A 324 12.52 -16.51 17.01
C TYR A 324 11.68 -15.91 15.88
N SER A 325 10.90 -14.85 16.15
CA SER A 325 10.08 -14.23 15.10
C SER A 325 10.93 -13.47 14.09
N ILE A 326 10.38 -13.33 12.87
CA ILE A 326 11.08 -12.76 11.72
C ILE A 326 10.25 -11.63 11.09
N GLY A 327 10.88 -10.47 10.86
CA GLY A 327 10.32 -9.35 10.12
C GLY A 327 11.14 -9.06 8.88
N GLU A 328 10.50 -8.99 7.72
CA GLU A 328 11.16 -8.64 6.47
C GLU A 328 10.49 -7.43 5.82
N PHE A 329 11.29 -6.59 5.18
CA PHE A 329 10.84 -5.44 4.42
C PHE A 329 11.64 -5.32 3.14
N TYR A 330 10.95 -5.39 2.03
CA TYR A 330 11.49 -5.19 0.69
C TYR A 330 10.72 -4.06 0.02
N SER A 331 11.41 -3.03 -0.44
CA SER A 331 10.78 -1.85 -1.01
C SER A 331 11.53 -1.33 -2.22
N VAL A 332 10.79 -0.93 -3.24
CA VAL A 332 11.27 -0.01 -4.27
C VAL A 332 10.32 1.18 -4.36
N ALA A 333 10.86 2.38 -4.20
CA ALA A 333 10.13 3.63 -4.33
C ALA A 333 10.71 4.44 -5.49
N VAL A 334 9.86 4.74 -6.49
CA VAL A 334 10.26 5.51 -7.67
C VAL A 334 9.55 6.84 -7.67
N THR A 335 10.32 7.90 -7.78
CA THR A 335 9.81 9.28 -7.85
C THR A 335 10.36 9.99 -9.08
N ASN A 336 9.53 10.77 -9.75
CA ASN A 336 9.88 11.57 -10.91
C ASN A 336 9.24 12.96 -10.82
N ASN A 337 9.64 13.88 -11.67
CA ASN A 337 9.13 15.26 -11.71
C ASN A 337 9.15 15.94 -10.33
N TYR A 338 7.99 16.29 -9.78
CA TYR A 338 7.83 16.98 -8.50
C TYR A 338 7.39 16.05 -7.36
N GLN A 339 7.37 14.75 -7.59
CA GLN A 339 6.94 13.77 -6.58
C GLN A 339 7.86 13.81 -5.36
N GLN A 340 7.28 13.56 -4.20
CA GLN A 340 7.99 13.46 -2.94
C GLN A 340 7.61 12.16 -2.22
N ALA A 341 8.60 11.42 -1.78
CA ALA A 341 8.38 10.22 -0.99
C ALA A 341 9.22 10.26 0.29
N ASP A 342 8.59 10.05 1.43
CA ASP A 342 9.27 9.70 2.68
C ASP A 342 8.73 8.33 3.10
N THR A 343 9.47 7.29 2.75
CA THR A 343 9.08 5.89 2.97
C THR A 343 10.08 5.18 3.87
N GLY A 344 9.77 3.97 4.28
CA GLY A 344 10.69 3.19 5.08
C GLY A 344 9.99 2.18 5.96
N THR A 345 10.63 1.81 7.06
CA THR A 345 10.10 0.75 7.92
C THR A 345 10.53 0.90 9.37
N LYS A 346 9.83 0.18 10.26
CA LYS A 346 10.20 0.05 11.68
C LYS A 346 10.28 -1.42 12.05
N MET A 347 11.41 -1.86 12.58
CA MET A 347 11.61 -3.21 13.12
C MET A 347 11.86 -3.12 14.61
N ILE A 348 10.93 -3.62 15.43
CA ILE A 348 10.97 -3.52 16.88
C ILE A 348 11.15 -4.93 17.46
N HIS A 349 12.35 -5.23 17.94
CA HIS A 349 12.71 -6.52 18.52
C HIS A 349 12.38 -6.53 20.01
N ILE A 350 11.47 -7.42 20.40
CA ILE A 350 11.02 -7.62 21.79
C ILE A 350 11.34 -9.03 22.27
N GLY A 351 11.04 -10.05 21.47
CA GLY A 351 11.36 -11.46 21.76
C GLY A 351 12.85 -11.77 21.60
N LYS A 352 13.26 -12.95 22.06
CA LYS A 352 14.63 -13.46 21.95
C LYS A 352 14.88 -14.09 20.58
N ASN A 353 16.13 -14.05 20.11
CA ASN A 353 16.56 -14.66 18.85
C ASN A 353 15.78 -14.16 17.62
N THR A 354 15.19 -12.97 17.71
CA THR A 354 14.43 -12.38 16.64
C THR A 354 15.32 -11.89 15.51
N LYS A 355 14.80 -11.90 14.28
CA LYS A 355 15.54 -11.47 13.08
C LYS A 355 14.75 -10.46 12.29
N SER A 356 15.43 -9.46 11.72
CA SER A 356 14.84 -8.57 10.73
C SER A 356 15.78 -8.34 9.56
N ARG A 357 15.17 -8.22 8.35
CA ARG A 357 15.88 -7.87 7.13
C ARG A 357 15.16 -6.70 6.45
N ILE A 358 15.92 -5.70 6.08
CA ILE A 358 15.42 -4.51 5.37
C ILE A 358 16.23 -4.35 4.09
N VAL A 359 15.53 -4.32 2.95
CA VAL A 359 16.10 -3.97 1.64
C VAL A 359 15.23 -2.88 1.04
N SER A 360 15.75 -1.68 0.93
CA SER A 360 15.05 -0.52 0.39
C SER A 360 15.82 0.06 -0.78
N LYS A 361 15.15 0.18 -1.92
CA LYS A 361 15.70 0.76 -3.16
C LYS A 361 14.92 2.03 -3.48
N GLY A 362 15.60 3.18 -3.48
CA GLY A 362 15.04 4.46 -3.89
C GLY A 362 15.51 4.84 -5.30
N ILE A 363 14.61 5.31 -6.15
CA ILE A 363 14.95 5.86 -7.47
C ILE A 363 14.35 7.25 -7.58
N SER A 364 15.19 8.24 -7.85
CA SER A 364 14.77 9.63 -7.99
C SER A 364 15.15 10.18 -9.35
N ALA A 365 14.19 10.80 -10.03
CA ALA A 365 14.39 11.43 -11.32
C ALA A 365 13.79 12.86 -11.36
N GLY A 366 14.15 13.66 -12.36
CA GLY A 366 13.61 14.98 -12.57
C GLY A 366 13.95 15.96 -11.43
N LYS A 367 12.93 16.42 -10.70
CA LYS A 367 13.04 17.32 -9.53
C LYS A 367 12.55 16.66 -8.25
N SER A 368 12.33 15.36 -8.28
CA SER A 368 11.73 14.60 -7.19
C SER A 368 12.65 14.46 -5.98
N GLN A 369 12.03 14.18 -4.83
CA GLN A 369 12.72 13.94 -3.56
C GLN A 369 12.29 12.60 -2.99
N ASN A 370 13.25 11.71 -2.76
CA ASN A 370 13.00 10.39 -2.21
C ASN A 370 13.76 10.20 -0.90
N SER A 371 13.04 9.92 0.17
CA SER A 371 13.60 9.73 1.49
C SER A 371 13.32 8.33 2.00
N TYR A 372 14.33 7.66 2.51
CA TYR A 372 14.21 6.43 3.29
C TYR A 372 14.36 6.75 4.77
N ARG A 373 13.42 6.26 5.58
CA ARG A 373 13.46 6.38 7.04
C ARG A 373 13.34 5.01 7.69
N GLY A 374 14.41 4.53 8.31
CA GLY A 374 14.48 3.22 8.93
C GLY A 374 14.63 3.29 10.44
N GLN A 375 13.72 2.65 11.17
CA GLN A 375 13.85 2.46 12.62
C GLN A 375 14.14 1.01 12.93
N VAL A 376 15.23 0.76 13.67
CA VAL A 376 15.54 -0.54 14.27
C VAL A 376 15.66 -0.33 15.78
N GLN A 377 14.77 -0.96 16.53
CA GLN A 377 14.78 -0.88 17.99
C GLN A 377 14.92 -2.26 18.60
N VAL A 378 15.94 -2.44 19.45
CA VAL A 378 16.17 -3.69 20.18
C VAL A 378 15.92 -3.45 21.67
N MET A 379 14.88 -4.08 22.21
CA MET A 379 14.49 -3.94 23.61
C MET A 379 15.45 -4.73 24.53
N LYS A 380 15.50 -4.36 25.82
CA LYS A 380 16.41 -4.97 26.81
C LYS A 380 16.32 -6.49 26.90
N ARG A 381 15.15 -7.08 26.67
CA ARG A 381 14.92 -8.53 26.77
C ARG A 381 15.15 -9.28 25.45
N ALA A 382 15.42 -8.58 24.36
CA ALA A 382 15.57 -9.17 23.03
C ALA A 382 16.99 -9.75 22.84
N ASP A 383 17.32 -10.80 23.58
CA ASP A 383 18.61 -11.47 23.50
C ASP A 383 18.85 -12.03 22.10
N ASN A 384 20.08 -11.88 21.59
CA ASN A 384 20.52 -12.36 20.29
C ASN A 384 19.71 -11.85 19.10
N ALA A 385 19.06 -10.69 19.23
CA ALA A 385 18.38 -10.06 18.11
C ALA A 385 19.37 -9.74 16.97
N ARG A 386 18.93 -9.92 15.72
CA ARG A 386 19.73 -9.63 14.52
C ARG A 386 18.96 -8.78 13.56
N ASN A 387 19.59 -7.73 13.06
CA ASN A 387 19.08 -6.91 11.97
C ASN A 387 20.11 -6.78 10.87
N PHE A 388 19.66 -6.84 9.62
CA PHE A 388 20.38 -6.39 8.45
C PHE A 388 19.54 -5.36 7.72
N SER A 389 20.10 -4.19 7.45
CA SER A 389 19.44 -3.09 6.73
C SER A 389 20.32 -2.63 5.58
N GLN A 390 19.76 -2.65 4.38
CA GLN A 390 20.37 -2.11 3.17
C GLN A 390 19.44 -1.08 2.56
N CYS A 391 19.92 0.15 2.39
CA CYS A 391 19.18 1.21 1.72
C CYS A 391 20.03 1.84 0.62
N ASP A 392 19.64 1.59 -0.61
CA ASP A 392 20.33 2.09 -1.78
C ASP A 392 19.47 3.12 -2.51
N SER A 393 20.12 4.15 -3.03
CA SER A 393 19.48 5.22 -3.80
C SER A 393 20.14 5.36 -5.16
N LEU A 394 19.32 5.47 -6.20
CA LEU A 394 19.74 5.72 -7.58
C LEU A 394 19.20 7.07 -8.04
N LEU A 395 20.11 7.97 -8.43
CA LEU A 395 19.78 9.30 -8.92
C LEU A 395 19.84 9.33 -10.46
N MET A 396 18.82 9.95 -11.05
CA MET A 396 18.69 10.14 -12.50
C MET A 396 18.44 11.62 -12.78
N GLY A 397 19.52 12.36 -13.03
CA GLY A 397 19.48 13.81 -13.24
C GLY A 397 20.18 14.62 -12.14
N ASP A 398 20.13 15.94 -12.27
CA ASP A 398 20.91 16.88 -11.43
C ASP A 398 20.08 17.59 -10.36
N ARG A 399 18.76 17.49 -10.42
CA ARG A 399 17.83 18.24 -9.55
C ARG A 399 16.99 17.35 -8.63
N CYS A 400 17.12 16.04 -8.77
CA CYS A 400 16.48 15.10 -7.86
C CYS A 400 17.33 14.87 -6.60
N GLY A 401 16.69 14.41 -5.52
CA GLY A 401 17.35 14.18 -4.24
C GLY A 401 17.04 12.80 -3.67
N ALA A 402 18.02 12.27 -2.91
CA ALA A 402 17.87 11.08 -2.09
C ALA A 402 18.34 11.37 -0.67
N HIS A 403 17.55 10.95 0.31
CA HIS A 403 17.82 11.20 1.72
C HIS A 403 17.63 9.91 2.53
N THR A 404 18.51 9.70 3.52
CA THR A 404 18.46 8.51 4.39
C THR A 404 18.49 8.94 5.84
N PHE A 405 17.47 8.49 6.60
CA PHE A 405 17.29 8.81 8.01
C PHE A 405 17.24 7.53 8.85
N PRO A 406 18.39 6.93 9.18
CA PRO A 406 18.41 5.75 10.06
C PRO A 406 18.21 6.17 11.52
N TYR A 407 17.38 5.40 12.24
CA TYR A 407 17.24 5.48 13.69
C TYR A 407 17.48 4.10 14.29
N ILE A 408 18.58 3.94 15.00
CA ILE A 408 19.01 2.64 15.57
C ILE A 408 19.16 2.80 17.08
N ASP A 409 18.30 2.10 17.83
CA ASP A 409 18.25 2.09 19.29
C ASP A 409 18.45 0.66 19.82
N ILE A 410 19.63 0.38 20.36
CA ILE A 410 20.02 -0.96 20.81
C ILE A 410 20.18 -0.97 22.32
N ASN A 411 19.24 -1.62 23.00
CA ASN A 411 19.21 -1.72 24.46
C ASN A 411 19.62 -3.12 24.98
N ASN A 412 20.24 -3.96 24.14
CA ASN A 412 20.73 -5.29 24.50
C ASN A 412 22.09 -5.56 23.85
N SER A 413 23.10 -5.88 24.65
CA SER A 413 24.49 -6.05 24.20
C SER A 413 24.73 -7.30 23.36
N SER A 414 23.83 -8.29 23.36
CA SER A 414 23.94 -9.50 22.54
C SER A 414 23.43 -9.30 21.11
N ALA A 415 22.80 -8.15 20.83
CA ALA A 415 22.27 -7.85 19.52
C ALA A 415 23.37 -7.61 18.48
N LYS A 416 23.06 -7.97 17.22
CA LYS A 416 23.89 -7.64 16.05
C LYS A 416 23.05 -6.86 15.06
N VAL A 417 23.45 -5.62 14.78
CA VAL A 417 22.75 -4.73 13.84
C VAL A 417 23.74 -4.24 12.81
N GLU A 418 23.40 -4.47 11.55
CA GLU A 418 24.17 -4.06 10.38
C GLU A 418 23.33 -3.08 9.56
N HIS A 419 23.94 -1.98 9.14
CA HIS A 419 23.29 -0.98 8.32
C HIS A 419 24.23 -0.51 7.21
N GLU A 420 23.80 -0.65 5.97
CA GLU A 420 24.48 -0.19 4.78
C GLU A 420 23.61 0.81 4.03
N ALA A 421 24.19 1.89 3.55
CA ALA A 421 23.52 2.87 2.71
C ALA A 421 24.42 3.27 1.55
N THR A 422 23.88 3.23 0.34
CA THR A 422 24.60 3.66 -0.85
C THR A 422 23.77 4.68 -1.65
N THR A 423 24.46 5.61 -2.30
CA THR A 423 23.83 6.50 -3.26
C THR A 423 24.69 6.52 -4.50
N SER A 424 24.08 6.24 -5.64
CA SER A 424 24.72 6.23 -6.94
C SER A 424 23.93 7.07 -7.94
N LYS A 425 24.60 7.56 -8.98
CA LYS A 425 23.99 8.21 -10.13
C LYS A 425 24.20 7.31 -11.34
N ILE A 426 23.24 7.25 -12.26
CA ILE A 426 23.45 6.57 -13.53
C ILE A 426 24.60 7.27 -14.25
N GLY A 427 25.66 6.51 -14.53
CA GLY A 427 26.85 7.03 -15.18
C GLY A 427 26.66 7.21 -16.69
N GLU A 428 27.13 8.33 -17.22
CA GLU A 428 27.15 8.55 -18.68
C GLU A 428 27.91 7.42 -19.41
N ASP A 429 28.97 6.87 -18.80
CA ASP A 429 29.73 5.75 -19.34
C ASP A 429 28.89 4.47 -19.49
N GLN A 430 27.97 4.23 -18.58
CA GLN A 430 27.06 3.06 -18.64
C GLN A 430 26.07 3.22 -19.81
N LEU A 431 25.49 4.39 -19.95
CA LEU A 431 24.61 4.72 -21.07
C LEU A 431 25.35 4.69 -22.40
N PHE A 432 26.53 5.29 -22.46
CA PHE A 432 27.40 5.25 -23.64
C PHE A 432 27.75 3.81 -24.05
N TYR A 433 28.08 2.95 -23.09
CA TYR A 433 28.36 1.53 -23.36
C TYR A 433 27.15 0.80 -23.96
N CYS A 434 25.95 1.06 -23.47
CA CYS A 434 24.71 0.49 -24.02
C CYS A 434 24.43 1.03 -25.43
N ASN A 435 24.57 2.35 -25.63
CA ASN A 435 24.33 3.01 -26.91
C ASN A 435 25.30 2.52 -28.02
N GLN A 436 26.57 2.27 -27.66
CA GLN A 436 27.56 1.70 -28.59
C GLN A 436 27.18 0.29 -29.07
N ARG A 437 26.26 -0.40 -28.36
CA ARG A 437 25.73 -1.71 -28.77
C ARG A 437 24.36 -1.63 -29.43
N GLY A 438 23.92 -0.42 -29.77
CA GLY A 438 22.66 -0.19 -30.45
C GLY A 438 21.43 -0.25 -29.55
N ILE A 439 21.62 -0.22 -28.21
CA ILE A 439 20.52 -0.13 -27.25
C ILE A 439 20.17 1.35 -27.10
N ALA A 440 18.92 1.73 -27.33
CA ALA A 440 18.46 3.10 -27.13
C ALA A 440 18.63 3.54 -25.66
N THR A 441 18.81 4.84 -25.42
CA THR A 441 19.06 5.36 -24.07
C THR A 441 17.94 5.01 -23.10
N GLU A 442 16.69 5.07 -23.53
CA GLU A 442 15.51 4.72 -22.71
C GLU A 442 15.50 3.24 -22.34
N ASP A 443 15.80 2.35 -23.29
CA ASP A 443 15.93 0.92 -23.05
C ASP A 443 17.09 0.61 -22.10
N ALA A 444 18.21 1.32 -22.23
CA ALA A 444 19.36 1.18 -21.34
C ALA A 444 19.00 1.59 -19.89
N VAL A 445 18.26 2.68 -19.74
CA VAL A 445 17.75 3.13 -18.43
C VAL A 445 16.79 2.11 -17.84
N ALA A 446 15.83 1.61 -18.63
CA ALA A 446 14.89 0.58 -18.19
C ALA A 446 15.61 -0.70 -17.74
N LEU A 447 16.66 -1.13 -18.45
CA LEU A 447 17.48 -2.29 -18.07
C LEU A 447 18.21 -2.06 -16.73
N ILE A 448 18.83 -0.89 -16.55
CA ILE A 448 19.55 -0.53 -15.31
C ILE A 448 18.58 -0.50 -14.13
N VAL A 449 17.44 0.17 -14.27
CA VAL A 449 16.40 0.30 -13.23
C VAL A 449 15.80 -1.04 -12.84
N ASN A 450 15.45 -1.88 -13.83
CA ASN A 450 14.92 -3.21 -13.56
C ASN A 450 15.97 -4.11 -12.89
N GLY A 451 17.23 -4.02 -13.30
CA GLY A 451 18.33 -4.69 -12.65
C GLY A 451 18.52 -4.26 -11.19
N TYR A 452 18.41 -2.96 -10.92
CA TYR A 452 18.52 -2.36 -9.60
C TYR A 452 17.37 -2.79 -8.67
N ALA A 453 16.14 -2.85 -9.18
CA ALA A 453 14.94 -3.24 -8.43
C ALA A 453 14.76 -4.77 -8.29
N LYS A 454 15.53 -5.57 -9.03
CA LYS A 454 15.32 -7.03 -9.19
C LYS A 454 15.17 -7.79 -7.87
N GLU A 455 15.95 -7.47 -6.84
CA GLU A 455 15.88 -8.15 -5.55
C GLU A 455 14.50 -7.99 -4.89
N VAL A 456 13.92 -6.81 -4.99
CA VAL A 456 12.58 -6.50 -4.45
C VAL A 456 11.50 -7.15 -5.33
N LEU A 457 11.61 -7.02 -6.66
CA LEU A 457 10.63 -7.57 -7.60
C LEU A 457 10.52 -9.10 -7.50
N ASN A 458 11.62 -9.79 -7.21
CA ASN A 458 11.64 -11.24 -7.00
C ASN A 458 10.85 -11.71 -5.75
N GLN A 459 10.45 -10.80 -4.86
CA GLN A 459 9.61 -11.12 -3.70
C GLN A 459 8.12 -11.13 -4.05
N LEU A 460 7.74 -10.53 -5.19
CA LEU A 460 6.37 -10.50 -5.67
C LEU A 460 5.99 -11.81 -6.37
N PRO A 461 4.71 -12.20 -6.35
CA PRO A 461 4.20 -13.20 -7.29
C PRO A 461 4.51 -12.79 -8.74
N MET A 462 4.74 -13.78 -9.63
CA MET A 462 5.30 -13.54 -10.96
C MET A 462 4.44 -12.57 -11.80
N GLU A 463 3.13 -12.68 -11.75
CA GLU A 463 2.21 -11.83 -12.49
C GLU A 463 2.34 -10.36 -12.09
N PHE A 464 2.47 -10.10 -10.78
CA PHE A 464 2.64 -8.76 -10.22
C PHE A 464 4.06 -8.22 -10.39
N ALA A 465 5.05 -9.08 -10.44
CA ALA A 465 6.42 -8.69 -10.75
C ALA A 465 6.52 -8.12 -12.17
N VAL A 466 5.82 -8.72 -13.15
CA VAL A 466 5.75 -8.22 -14.53
C VAL A 466 5.04 -6.88 -14.62
N GLU A 467 3.91 -6.72 -13.90
CA GLU A 467 3.21 -5.44 -13.82
C GLU A 467 4.09 -4.36 -13.20
N ALA A 468 4.71 -4.66 -12.07
CA ALA A 468 5.63 -3.74 -11.40
C ALA A 468 6.80 -3.32 -12.30
N GLN A 469 7.40 -4.24 -13.07
CA GLN A 469 8.47 -3.92 -14.03
C GLN A 469 8.00 -2.92 -15.09
N LYS A 470 6.80 -3.09 -15.64
CA LYS A 470 6.21 -2.16 -16.59
C LYS A 470 5.99 -0.79 -15.98
N LEU A 471 5.44 -0.73 -14.76
CA LEU A 471 5.20 0.52 -14.03
C LEU A 471 6.50 1.28 -13.74
N LEU A 472 7.57 0.58 -13.35
CA LEU A 472 8.88 1.19 -13.13
C LEU A 472 9.42 1.85 -14.40
N ALA A 473 9.30 1.18 -15.54
CA ALA A 473 9.73 1.71 -16.83
C ALA A 473 8.92 2.96 -17.23
N LEU A 474 7.58 2.89 -17.15
CA LEU A 474 6.67 3.99 -17.48
C LEU A 474 6.88 5.23 -16.59
N THR A 475 7.10 5.04 -15.28
CA THR A 475 7.29 6.16 -14.34
C THR A 475 8.54 6.99 -14.67
N LEU A 476 9.54 6.37 -15.29
CA LEU A 476 10.82 6.99 -15.60
C LEU A 476 10.95 7.41 -17.07
N GLU A 477 9.93 7.19 -17.88
CA GLU A 477 9.90 7.60 -19.28
C GLU A 477 10.08 9.13 -19.41
N GLY A 478 10.96 9.58 -20.31
CA GLY A 478 11.28 11.00 -20.47
C GLY A 478 12.10 11.63 -19.33
N SER A 479 12.60 10.85 -18.36
CA SER A 479 13.40 11.38 -17.23
C SER A 479 14.88 11.56 -17.55
N VAL A 480 15.33 11.04 -18.69
CA VAL A 480 16.71 11.15 -19.20
C VAL A 480 16.70 12.02 -20.45
N GLY A 481 16.90 13.32 -20.26
CA GLY A 481 17.00 14.34 -21.28
C GLY A 481 17.84 15.50 -20.80
#